data_a5a7ed25825826423fecc222f6ccd260
#
_entry.id   a5a7ed25825826423fecc222f6ccd260
#
_cell.length_a   1.000
_cell.length_b   1.000
_cell.length_c   1.000
_cell.angle_alpha   90.00
_cell.angle_beta   90.00
_cell.angle_gamma   90.00
#
_symmetry.space_group_name_H-M   'P 1'
#
loop_
_entity.id
_entity.type
_entity.pdbx_description
1 polymer ?
#
loop_
_entity_poly.entity_id
_entity_poly.type
_entity_poly.pdbx_seq_one_letter_code
_entity_poly.pdbx_strand_id
1 'polypeptide(L)'
;MTTIRNEIEINAPIASVFEYYTNPDNIKESWPREIVKESENVSGQKSEEGSEMKVTGEYMGKRDDMLLEVVDKEQNKKLVTRQTQGPFKRWESVQEFQNGQKNYTRVVHTIEYELPTTGKIGNFLTGSQAEEKIKQGIQQAAQTVKQKLESKSV
;
A
#
# COMPACT_ATOMS: atom_id res chain seq x y z
N MET A 1 -8.16 16.82 0.68
CA MET A 1 -7.12 15.76 0.56
C MET A 1 -6.83 15.19 1.93
N THR A 2 -6.83 13.88 2.06
CA THR A 2 -6.57 13.21 3.32
C THR A 2 -5.22 12.52 3.26
N THR A 3 -4.43 12.65 4.33
CA THR A 3 -3.11 12.04 4.41
C THR A 3 -3.07 11.09 5.61
N ILE A 4 -2.64 9.85 5.36
CA ILE A 4 -2.45 8.85 6.40
C ILE A 4 -1.00 8.43 6.37
N ARG A 5 -0.35 8.43 7.54
CA ARG A 5 1.06 8.09 7.66
C ARG A 5 1.23 7.01 8.72
N ASN A 6 1.99 5.99 8.39
CA ASN A 6 2.30 4.89 9.31
C ASN A 6 3.80 4.61 9.29
N GLU A 7 4.37 4.39 10.45
CA GLU A 7 5.77 4.01 10.59
C GLU A 7 5.86 2.68 11.31
N ILE A 8 6.82 1.86 10.89
CA ILE A 8 7.08 0.59 11.56
C ILE A 8 8.57 0.26 11.43
N GLU A 9 9.12 -0.38 12.46
CA GLU A 9 10.47 -0.90 12.42
C GLU A 9 10.40 -2.42 12.31
N ILE A 10 11.14 -2.96 11.35
CA ILE A 10 11.15 -4.39 11.03
C ILE A 10 12.57 -4.90 11.22
N ASN A 11 12.72 -5.96 12.01
CA ASN A 11 14.02 -6.58 12.24
C ASN A 11 14.39 -7.48 11.06
N ALA A 12 14.76 -6.85 9.96
CA ALA A 12 15.18 -7.49 8.73
C ALA A 12 16.01 -6.50 7.91
N PRO A 13 16.94 -7.00 7.05
CA PRO A 13 17.75 -6.12 6.22
C PRO A 13 16.89 -5.31 5.25
N ILE A 14 17.33 -4.09 4.96
CA ILE A 14 16.57 -3.18 4.11
C ILE A 14 16.29 -3.76 2.72
N ALA A 15 17.22 -4.52 2.15
CA ALA A 15 17.04 -5.15 0.85
C ALA A 15 15.87 -6.14 0.86
N SER A 16 15.76 -6.94 1.93
CA SER A 16 14.66 -7.90 2.07
C SER A 16 13.32 -7.20 2.27
N VAL A 17 13.31 -6.14 3.06
CA VAL A 17 12.08 -5.36 3.31
C VAL A 17 11.64 -4.68 2.02
N PHE A 18 12.56 -4.03 1.32
CA PHE A 18 12.25 -3.34 0.08
C PHE A 18 11.71 -4.31 -0.97
N GLU A 19 12.36 -5.47 -1.13
CA GLU A 19 11.91 -6.49 -2.07
C GLU A 19 10.49 -6.98 -1.77
N TYR A 20 10.17 -7.16 -0.49
CA TYR A 20 8.83 -7.58 -0.11
C TYR A 20 7.77 -6.55 -0.51
N TYR A 21 8.03 -5.27 -0.20
CA TYR A 21 7.08 -4.20 -0.49
C TYR A 21 6.93 -3.92 -1.99
N THR A 22 7.94 -4.24 -2.80
CA THR A 22 7.88 -3.97 -4.23
C THR A 22 7.23 -5.09 -5.04
N ASN A 23 6.88 -6.21 -4.41
CA ASN A 23 6.20 -7.30 -5.08
C ASN A 23 4.68 -7.14 -4.92
N PRO A 24 3.93 -6.88 -6.03
CA PRO A 24 2.47 -6.67 -5.95
C PRO A 24 1.72 -7.85 -5.33
N ASP A 25 2.21 -9.06 -5.49
CA ASP A 25 1.54 -10.24 -4.93
C ASP A 25 1.49 -10.20 -3.40
N ASN A 26 2.41 -9.47 -2.78
CA ASN A 26 2.45 -9.35 -1.33
C ASN A 26 1.42 -8.38 -0.77
N ILE A 27 0.82 -7.54 -1.62
CA ILE A 27 -0.22 -6.61 -1.18
C ILE A 27 -1.43 -7.38 -0.66
N LYS A 28 -1.91 -8.35 -1.43
CA LYS A 28 -3.06 -9.17 -1.03
C LYS A 28 -2.77 -10.05 0.17
N GLU A 29 -1.50 -10.38 0.40
CA GLU A 29 -1.10 -11.21 1.53
C GLU A 29 -0.94 -10.41 2.81
N SER A 30 -0.66 -9.12 2.73
CA SER A 30 -0.41 -8.28 3.90
C SER A 30 -1.61 -7.45 4.32
N TRP A 31 -2.37 -6.91 3.36
CA TRP A 31 -3.55 -6.13 3.68
C TRP A 31 -4.72 -7.01 4.13
N PRO A 32 -5.60 -6.51 5.03
CA PRO A 32 -6.78 -7.28 5.43
C PRO A 32 -7.62 -7.69 4.23
N ARG A 33 -8.08 -8.94 4.23
CA ARG A 33 -8.87 -9.49 3.12
C ARG A 33 -10.20 -8.76 2.92
N GLU A 34 -10.69 -8.11 3.95
CA GLU A 34 -11.90 -7.28 3.85
C GLU A 34 -11.66 -6.02 3.04
N ILE A 35 -10.41 -5.60 2.87
CA ILE A 35 -10.05 -4.41 2.09
C ILE A 35 -9.46 -4.81 0.75
N VAL A 36 -8.44 -5.67 0.73
CA VAL A 36 -7.78 -6.11 -0.50
C VAL A 36 -8.08 -7.59 -0.75
N LYS A 37 -8.72 -7.87 -1.87
CA LYS A 37 -9.09 -9.24 -2.27
C LYS A 37 -8.04 -9.87 -3.15
N GLU A 38 -7.52 -9.13 -4.12
CA GLU A 38 -6.52 -9.60 -5.08
C GLU A 38 -5.54 -8.48 -5.41
N SER A 39 -4.34 -8.86 -5.80
CA SER A 39 -3.34 -7.92 -6.32
C SER A 39 -2.45 -8.65 -7.31
N GLU A 40 -2.10 -7.99 -8.42
CA GLU A 40 -1.27 -8.61 -9.46
C GLU A 40 -0.52 -7.55 -10.26
N ASN A 41 0.58 -7.97 -10.86
CA ASN A 41 1.33 -7.15 -11.79
C ASN A 41 0.66 -7.27 -13.17
N VAL A 42 0.28 -6.15 -13.76
CA VAL A 42 -0.42 -6.12 -15.04
C VAL A 42 0.54 -6.03 -16.22
N SER A 43 1.67 -5.35 -16.02
CA SER A 43 2.61 -5.06 -17.11
C SER A 43 3.66 -6.15 -17.34
N GLY A 44 3.68 -7.19 -16.52
CA GLY A 44 4.64 -8.28 -16.66
C GLY A 44 6.02 -7.99 -16.09
N GLN A 45 6.27 -6.77 -15.59
CA GLN A 45 7.52 -6.38 -14.98
C GLN A 45 7.27 -6.04 -13.51
N LYS A 46 8.13 -6.56 -12.63
CA LYS A 46 7.96 -6.33 -11.19
C LYS A 46 8.31 -4.90 -10.82
N SER A 47 7.30 -4.12 -10.50
CA SER A 47 7.42 -2.80 -9.84
C SER A 47 8.58 -1.92 -10.31
N GLU A 48 8.83 -1.90 -11.60
CA GLU A 48 9.75 -0.93 -12.21
C GLU A 48 8.98 0.34 -12.54
N GLU A 49 9.68 1.47 -12.69
CA GLU A 49 9.03 2.71 -13.10
C GLU A 49 8.23 2.49 -14.40
N GLY A 50 7.01 2.97 -14.41
CA GLY A 50 6.10 2.79 -15.54
C GLY A 50 5.29 1.51 -15.50
N SER A 51 5.63 0.56 -14.62
CA SER A 51 4.85 -0.68 -14.51
C SER A 51 3.53 -0.42 -13.81
N GLU A 52 2.54 -1.25 -14.13
CA GLU A 52 1.22 -1.14 -13.54
C GLU A 52 0.87 -2.38 -12.74
N MET A 53 0.13 -2.17 -11.65
CA MET A 53 -0.43 -3.25 -10.86
C MET A 53 -1.92 -3.02 -10.67
N LYS A 54 -2.66 -4.10 -10.52
CA LYS A 54 -4.10 -4.04 -10.26
C LYS A 54 -4.36 -4.54 -8.85
N VAL A 55 -5.06 -3.76 -8.06
CA VAL A 55 -5.46 -4.13 -6.71
C VAL A 55 -6.98 -4.14 -6.66
N THR A 56 -7.55 -5.31 -6.45
CA THR A 56 -8.99 -5.49 -6.33
C THR A 56 -9.34 -5.49 -4.85
N GLY A 57 -10.27 -4.66 -4.45
CA GLY A 57 -10.65 -4.58 -3.05
C GLY A 57 -12.02 -4.00 -2.85
N GLU A 58 -12.39 -3.85 -1.58
CA GLU A 58 -13.60 -3.14 -1.21
C GLU A 58 -13.23 -1.76 -0.73
N TYR A 59 -13.43 -0.79 -1.60
CA TYR A 59 -13.16 0.60 -1.32
C TYR A 59 -14.47 1.33 -1.15
N MET A 60 -14.60 2.07 -0.06
CA MET A 60 -15.80 2.88 0.22
C MET A 60 -17.10 2.06 0.17
N GLY A 61 -17.02 0.81 0.63
CA GLY A 61 -18.19 -0.08 0.70
C GLY A 61 -18.57 -0.78 -0.59
N LYS A 62 -17.73 -0.66 -1.62
CA LYS A 62 -18.01 -1.27 -2.93
C LYS A 62 -16.75 -1.96 -3.46
N ARG A 63 -16.93 -3.14 -4.07
CA ARG A 63 -15.84 -3.86 -4.72
C ARG A 63 -15.47 -3.15 -6.02
N ASP A 64 -14.18 -2.88 -6.20
CA ASP A 64 -13.68 -2.18 -7.36
C ASP A 64 -12.21 -2.56 -7.60
N ASP A 65 -11.72 -2.22 -8.79
CA ASP A 65 -10.32 -2.41 -9.17
C ASP A 65 -9.62 -1.07 -9.16
N MET A 66 -8.43 -1.04 -8.57
CA MET A 66 -7.57 0.13 -8.59
C MET A 66 -6.33 -0.22 -9.41
N LEU A 67 -6.09 0.56 -10.47
CA LEU A 67 -4.86 0.45 -11.25
C LEU A 67 -3.86 1.45 -10.71
N LEU A 68 -2.68 0.97 -10.37
CA LEU A 68 -1.60 1.77 -9.80
C LEU A 68 -0.39 1.71 -10.71
N GLU A 69 0.21 2.86 -10.96
CA GLU A 69 1.45 2.95 -11.72
C GLU A 69 2.60 3.28 -10.77
N VAL A 70 3.73 2.62 -10.97
CA VAL A 70 4.96 2.96 -10.26
C VAL A 70 5.54 4.20 -10.92
N VAL A 71 5.49 5.33 -10.21
CA VAL A 71 5.94 6.61 -10.76
C VAL A 71 7.35 6.99 -10.33
N ASP A 72 7.87 6.37 -9.27
CA ASP A 72 9.23 6.58 -8.82
C ASP A 72 9.69 5.37 -8.01
N LYS A 73 10.90 4.92 -8.25
CA LYS A 73 11.49 3.80 -7.51
C LYS A 73 12.97 4.04 -7.32
N GLU A 74 13.40 4.10 -6.07
CA GLU A 74 14.81 4.18 -5.72
C GLU A 74 15.16 2.96 -4.88
N GLN A 75 16.10 2.17 -5.35
CA GLN A 75 16.46 0.90 -4.72
C GLN A 75 16.77 1.07 -3.23
N ASN A 76 16.07 0.30 -2.40
CA ASN A 76 16.20 0.30 -0.95
C ASN A 76 15.93 1.65 -0.27
N LYS A 77 15.27 2.59 -0.97
CA LYS A 77 14.98 3.92 -0.44
C LYS A 77 13.52 4.32 -0.55
N LYS A 78 12.91 4.13 -1.71
CA LYS A 78 11.58 4.70 -1.94
C LYS A 78 10.83 3.98 -3.05
N LEU A 79 9.53 3.87 -2.86
CA LEU A 79 8.61 3.40 -3.89
C LEU A 79 7.39 4.31 -3.87
N VAL A 80 7.08 4.92 -5.02
CA VAL A 80 5.91 5.77 -5.17
C VAL A 80 4.97 5.16 -6.20
N THR A 81 3.72 4.97 -5.83
CA THR A 81 2.68 4.49 -6.74
C THR A 81 1.52 5.46 -6.76
N ARG A 82 0.88 5.57 -7.91
CA ARG A 82 -0.23 6.50 -8.11
C ARG A 82 -1.36 5.80 -8.85
N GLN A 83 -2.59 6.04 -8.43
CA GLN A 83 -3.76 5.52 -9.14
C GLN A 83 -3.88 6.17 -10.50
N THR A 84 -3.99 5.34 -11.53
CA THR A 84 -4.30 5.81 -12.89
C THR A 84 -5.76 5.62 -13.21
N GLN A 85 -6.38 4.61 -12.58
CA GLN A 85 -7.80 4.34 -12.74
C GLN A 85 -8.29 3.64 -11.49
N GLY A 86 -9.42 4.07 -10.94
CA GLY A 86 -9.93 3.46 -9.73
C GLY A 86 -11.01 4.27 -9.05
N PRO A 87 -11.39 3.86 -7.82
CA PRO A 87 -12.54 4.45 -7.12
C PRO A 87 -12.28 5.81 -6.50
N PHE A 88 -11.02 6.19 -6.31
CA PHE A 88 -10.68 7.48 -5.71
C PHE A 88 -10.56 8.54 -6.80
N LYS A 89 -10.83 9.79 -6.43
CA LYS A 89 -10.53 10.89 -7.31
C LYS A 89 -9.02 11.02 -7.48
N ARG A 90 -8.28 10.76 -6.40
CA ARG A 90 -6.82 10.76 -6.40
C ARG A 90 -6.33 9.81 -5.32
N TRP A 91 -5.25 9.07 -5.63
CA TRP A 91 -4.60 8.19 -4.69
C TRP A 91 -3.13 8.14 -5.00
N GLU A 92 -2.29 8.36 -3.98
CA GLU A 92 -0.85 8.22 -4.11
C GLU A 92 -0.30 7.57 -2.85
N SER A 93 0.60 6.62 -3.03
CA SER A 93 1.25 5.91 -1.94
C SER A 93 2.75 6.12 -2.04
N VAL A 94 3.36 6.58 -0.96
CA VAL A 94 4.81 6.75 -0.85
C VAL A 94 5.30 5.85 0.27
N GLN A 95 6.19 4.93 -0.08
CA GLN A 95 6.86 4.08 0.90
C GLN A 95 8.33 4.44 0.93
N GLU A 96 8.82 4.81 2.10
CA GLU A 96 10.21 5.19 2.32
C GLU A 96 10.87 4.17 3.24
N PHE A 97 12.09 3.78 2.91
CA PHE A 97 12.84 2.75 3.60
C PHE A 97 14.13 3.35 4.13
N GLN A 98 14.38 3.21 5.41
CA GLN A 98 15.53 3.78 6.09
C GLN A 98 16.19 2.72 6.96
N ASN A 99 17.50 2.76 7.07
CA ASN A 99 18.21 1.92 8.01
C ASN A 99 17.90 2.40 9.43
N GLY A 100 17.39 1.50 10.24
CA GLY A 100 17.15 1.76 11.65
C GLY A 100 18.35 1.38 12.50
N GLN A 101 18.15 1.23 13.77
CA GLN A 101 19.19 0.77 14.69
C GLN A 101 19.49 -0.70 14.44
N LYS A 102 20.76 -1.09 14.54
CA LYS A 102 21.23 -2.47 14.31
C LYS A 102 20.84 -2.91 12.89
N ASN A 103 20.17 -4.04 12.75
CA ASN A 103 19.73 -4.57 11.46
C ASN A 103 18.25 -4.30 11.19
N TYR A 104 17.68 -3.31 11.88
CA TYR A 104 16.29 -2.95 11.67
C TYR A 104 16.14 -2.04 10.47
N THR A 105 15.03 -2.17 9.79
CA THR A 105 14.61 -1.27 8.72
C THR A 105 13.38 -0.51 9.18
N ARG A 106 13.42 0.80 9.02
CA ARG A 106 12.26 1.66 9.29
C ARG A 106 11.53 1.88 7.99
N VAL A 107 10.22 1.61 7.98
CA VAL A 107 9.37 1.85 6.82
C VAL A 107 8.38 2.94 7.18
N VAL A 108 8.36 3.98 6.36
CA VAL A 108 7.41 5.08 6.49
C VAL A 108 6.48 5.01 5.29
N HIS A 109 5.22 4.72 5.52
CA HIS A 109 4.23 4.60 4.46
C HIS A 109 3.24 5.75 4.58
N THR A 110 3.17 6.59 3.54
CA THR A 110 2.27 7.73 3.48
C THR A 110 1.30 7.54 2.33
N ILE A 111 0.01 7.62 2.62
CA ILE A 111 -1.04 7.53 1.61
C ILE A 111 -1.76 8.88 1.60
N GLU A 112 -1.83 9.49 0.42
CA GLU A 112 -2.61 10.70 0.19
C GLU A 112 -3.73 10.37 -0.78
N TYR A 113 -4.96 10.73 -0.43
CA TYR A 113 -6.08 10.41 -1.30
C TYR A 113 -7.16 11.48 -1.21
N GLU A 114 -8.02 11.45 -2.23
CA GLU A 114 -9.18 12.32 -2.30
C GLU A 114 -10.36 11.46 -2.73
N LEU A 115 -11.46 11.57 -2.00
CA LEU A 115 -12.67 10.82 -2.31
C LEU A 115 -13.40 11.45 -3.49
N PRO A 116 -14.14 10.64 -4.27
CA PRO A 116 -14.92 11.18 -5.38
C PRO A 116 -15.98 12.16 -4.86
N THR A 117 -16.18 13.23 -5.60
CA THR A 117 -17.12 14.31 -5.21
C THR A 117 -18.54 14.10 -5.70
N THR A 118 -18.80 13.06 -6.48
CA THR A 118 -20.12 12.86 -7.05
C THR A 118 -21.07 12.23 -6.06
N GLY A 119 -22.21 12.85 -5.91
CA GLY A 119 -23.20 12.57 -4.86
C GLY A 119 -23.94 11.25 -4.94
N LYS A 120 -23.45 10.24 -5.57
CA LYS A 120 -24.07 8.91 -5.49
C LYS A 120 -23.48 8.13 -4.34
N ILE A 121 -23.54 8.72 -3.18
CA ILE A 121 -22.85 8.21 -2.02
C ILE A 121 -23.79 7.46 -1.06
N GLY A 122 -25.02 7.19 -1.50
CA GLY A 122 -26.03 6.64 -0.62
C GLY A 122 -25.61 5.36 0.11
N ASN A 123 -24.69 4.59 -0.46
CA ASN A 123 -24.22 3.34 0.13
C ASN A 123 -22.72 3.34 0.42
N PHE A 124 -22.06 4.49 0.29
CA PHE A 124 -20.64 4.59 0.54
C PHE A 124 -20.34 4.97 1.98
N LEU A 125 -19.15 4.61 2.41
CA LEU A 125 -18.65 5.03 3.71
C LEU A 125 -18.53 6.56 3.74
N THR A 126 -18.76 7.15 4.90
CA THR A 126 -18.48 8.58 5.10
C THR A 126 -16.97 8.81 4.99
N GLY A 127 -16.57 10.07 4.83
CA GLY A 127 -15.16 10.42 4.78
C GLY A 127 -14.39 9.91 6.00
N SER A 128 -14.95 10.04 7.20
CA SER A 128 -14.30 9.59 8.42
C SER A 128 -14.24 8.06 8.52
N GLN A 129 -15.26 7.36 8.03
CA GLN A 129 -15.24 5.89 8.00
C GLN A 129 -14.21 5.36 7.02
N ALA A 130 -14.07 5.99 5.84
CA ALA A 130 -13.07 5.62 4.87
C ALA A 130 -11.66 5.84 5.42
N GLU A 131 -11.44 6.98 6.07
CA GLU A 131 -10.14 7.28 6.67
C GLU A 131 -9.76 6.25 7.73
N GLU A 132 -10.69 5.92 8.62
CA GLU A 132 -10.44 4.95 9.67
C GLU A 132 -10.14 3.57 9.10
N LYS A 133 -10.87 3.15 8.07
CA LYS A 133 -10.66 1.85 7.44
C LYS A 133 -9.31 1.76 6.76
N ILE A 134 -8.91 2.79 6.05
CA ILE A 134 -7.60 2.83 5.39
C ILE A 134 -6.49 2.85 6.43
N LYS A 135 -6.66 3.61 7.50
CA LYS A 135 -5.70 3.69 8.59
C LYS A 135 -5.50 2.33 9.25
N GLN A 136 -6.59 1.64 9.57
CA GLN A 136 -6.51 0.29 10.13
C GLN A 136 -5.84 -0.68 9.16
N GLY A 137 -6.17 -0.56 7.88
CA GLY A 137 -5.60 -1.41 6.85
C GLY A 137 -4.10 -1.26 6.72
N ILE A 138 -3.60 -0.03 6.70
CA ILE A 138 -2.16 0.22 6.59
C ILE A 138 -1.42 -0.28 7.83
N GLN A 139 -2.02 -0.12 9.01
CA GLN A 139 -1.41 -0.61 10.26
C GLN A 139 -1.35 -2.13 10.29
N GLN A 140 -2.41 -2.81 9.91
CA GLN A 140 -2.44 -4.26 9.88
C GLN A 140 -1.50 -4.82 8.81
N ALA A 141 -1.45 -4.17 7.65
CA ALA A 141 -0.52 -4.56 6.60
C ALA A 141 0.93 -4.49 7.09
N ALA A 142 1.28 -3.40 7.76
CA ALA A 142 2.63 -3.24 8.30
C ALA A 142 2.97 -4.32 9.32
N GLN A 143 2.04 -4.65 10.21
CA GLN A 143 2.25 -5.70 11.21
C GLN A 143 2.42 -7.07 10.56
N THR A 144 1.64 -7.36 9.51
CA THR A 144 1.75 -8.63 8.80
C THR A 144 3.12 -8.76 8.13
N VAL A 145 3.59 -7.69 7.48
CA VAL A 145 4.92 -7.69 6.86
C VAL A 145 6.01 -7.91 7.91
N LYS A 146 5.90 -7.21 9.03
CA LYS A 146 6.84 -7.36 10.14
C LYS A 146 6.90 -8.81 10.63
N GLN A 147 5.76 -9.42 10.87
CA GLN A 147 5.70 -10.80 11.33
C GLN A 147 6.31 -11.78 10.33
N LYS A 148 6.00 -11.60 9.05
CA LYS A 148 6.51 -12.48 8.00
C LYS A 148 8.02 -12.38 7.84
N LEU A 149 8.55 -11.17 7.83
CA LEU A 149 9.98 -10.96 7.61
C LEU A 149 10.81 -11.32 8.85
N GLU A 150 10.30 -11.05 10.04
CA GLU A 150 11.02 -11.38 11.27
C GLU A 150 11.03 -12.88 11.54
N SER A 151 9.99 -13.60 11.14
CA SER A 151 9.96 -15.04 11.31
C SER A 151 10.97 -15.78 10.42
N LYS A 152 11.38 -15.14 9.32
CA LYS A 152 12.36 -15.73 8.39
C LYS A 152 13.80 -15.52 8.83
N SER A 153 14.02 -14.65 9.80
CA SER A 153 15.39 -14.32 10.24
C SER A 153 15.86 -15.15 11.41
N VAL A 154 15.15 -16.22 11.72
CA VAL A 154 15.55 -17.16 12.79
C VAL A 154 16.43 -18.26 12.24
#